data_bcd70e2bf45e52d5e9390d7f375d787e
#
_entry.id   bcd70e2bf45e52d5e9390d7f375d787e
#
_cell.length_a   1.000
_cell.length_b   1.000
_cell.length_c   1.000
_cell.angle_alpha   90.00
_cell.angle_beta   90.00
_cell.angle_gamma   90.00
#
_symmetry.space_group_name_H-M   'P 1'
#
loop_
_entity.id
_entity.type
_entity.pdbx_description
1 polymer ?
#
loop_
_entity_poly.entity_id
_entity_poly.type
_entity_poly.pdbx_seq_one_letter_code
_entity_poly.pdbx_strand_id
1 'polypeptide(L)'
;KPMLLGLHDPMTKSRWVETVKPITRREESQLLYKRWVERCRHLVDSLSGGKLGYVHVEGMDDGSYRTVYEEALGRYHDRQGLVVDTRFNGGGWLHDDLATFLSGKVYMREEPRGQKLGTEPQFKWSKPSVVVMSEGNYSDAHMFPVTYRALGIGKLVGMPVAGTGTAVWWEGLQNGMWFGIP
;
A
#
# COMPACT_ATOMS: atom_id res chain seq x y z
N LYS A 1 18.19 -13.19 21.85
CA LYS A 1 18.69 -13.11 23.23
C LYS A 1 19.17 -11.68 23.48
N PRO A 2 18.83 -11.02 24.61
CA PRO A 2 19.34 -9.71 24.95
C PRO A 2 20.88 -9.71 25.04
N MET A 3 21.48 -8.57 24.69
CA MET A 3 22.91 -8.31 24.78
C MET A 3 23.14 -7.06 25.62
N LEU A 4 24.21 -7.04 26.39
CA LEU A 4 24.67 -5.87 27.13
C LEU A 4 25.70 -5.12 26.31
N LEU A 5 25.45 -3.84 26.06
CA LEU A 5 26.38 -2.94 25.39
C LEU A 5 26.94 -1.93 26.39
N GLY A 6 28.26 -1.95 26.58
CA GLY A 6 28.95 -0.89 27.29
C GLY A 6 29.13 0.33 26.39
N LEU A 7 28.57 1.45 26.76
CA LEU A 7 28.60 2.71 26.03
C LEU A 7 29.49 3.74 26.74
N HIS A 8 30.13 4.62 25.93
CA HIS A 8 30.97 5.70 26.41
C HIS A 8 30.67 6.95 25.60
N ASP A 9 30.33 8.02 26.28
CA ASP A 9 30.23 9.35 25.67
C ASP A 9 31.58 10.04 25.72
N PRO A 10 32.25 10.33 24.58
CA PRO A 10 33.56 10.95 24.55
C PRO A 10 33.53 12.42 25.01
N MET A 11 32.37 13.10 24.94
CA MET A 11 32.22 14.49 25.35
C MET A 11 32.10 14.64 26.86
N THR A 12 31.19 13.86 27.45
CA THR A 12 30.93 13.90 28.90
C THR A 12 31.81 12.95 29.70
N LYS A 13 32.53 12.03 29.02
CA LYS A 13 33.32 10.92 29.59
C LYS A 13 32.49 9.95 30.44
N SER A 14 31.18 10.04 30.37
CA SER A 14 30.29 9.11 31.08
C SER A 14 30.31 7.71 30.43
N ARG A 15 30.13 6.70 31.27
CA ARG A 15 30.01 5.30 30.84
C ARG A 15 28.75 4.70 31.46
N TRP A 16 28.02 3.94 30.63
CA TRP A 16 26.84 3.21 31.10
C TRP A 16 26.68 1.89 30.33
N VAL A 17 25.76 1.08 30.75
CA VAL A 17 25.43 -0.18 30.10
C VAL A 17 23.97 -0.15 29.69
N GLU A 18 23.72 -0.49 28.42
CA GLU A 18 22.38 -0.64 27.85
C GLU A 18 22.10 -2.10 27.51
N THR A 19 20.88 -2.53 27.78
CA THR A 19 20.39 -3.84 27.36
C THR A 19 19.67 -3.71 26.04
N VAL A 20 20.22 -4.29 24.98
CA VAL A 20 19.61 -4.27 23.65
C VAL A 20 19.15 -5.67 23.25
N LYS A 21 18.03 -5.75 22.54
CA LYS A 21 17.55 -6.96 21.90
C LYS A 21 17.87 -6.88 20.42
N PRO A 22 18.83 -7.68 19.90
CA PRO A 22 19.11 -7.73 18.47
C PRO A 22 17.88 -8.17 17.69
N ILE A 23 17.73 -7.60 16.51
CA ILE A 23 16.68 -7.95 15.56
C ILE A 23 17.29 -8.63 14.33
N THR A 24 16.47 -9.37 13.61
CA THR A 24 16.85 -9.97 12.32
C THR A 24 16.81 -8.92 11.21
N ARG A 25 17.49 -9.18 10.08
CA ARG A 25 17.39 -8.33 8.89
C ARG A 25 15.96 -8.19 8.39
N ARG A 26 15.15 -9.23 8.53
CA ARG A 26 13.74 -9.19 8.15
C ARG A 26 12.96 -8.20 9.02
N GLU A 27 13.16 -8.23 10.34
CA GLU A 27 12.53 -7.29 11.25
C GLU A 27 13.00 -5.85 10.99
N GLU A 28 14.29 -5.65 10.71
CA GLU A 28 14.84 -4.34 10.31
C GLU A 28 14.17 -3.84 9.02
N SER A 29 14.08 -4.67 7.97
CA SER A 29 13.42 -4.33 6.71
C SER A 29 11.96 -3.92 6.92
N GLN A 30 11.23 -4.64 7.78
CA GLN A 30 9.86 -4.29 8.12
C GLN A 30 9.75 -2.95 8.87
N LEU A 31 10.69 -2.64 9.76
CA LEU A 31 10.74 -1.33 10.44
C LEU A 31 11.04 -0.20 9.46
N LEU A 32 11.99 -0.42 8.54
CA LEU A 32 12.34 0.55 7.49
C LEU A 32 11.16 0.78 6.55
N TYR A 33 10.47 -0.29 6.14
CA TYR A 33 9.26 -0.22 5.34
C TYR A 33 8.17 0.62 6.02
N LYS A 34 7.82 0.31 7.26
CA LYS A 34 6.82 1.05 8.03
C LYS A 34 7.18 2.53 8.15
N ARG A 35 8.45 2.84 8.42
CA ARG A 35 8.95 4.21 8.49
C ARG A 35 8.81 4.94 7.15
N TRP A 36 9.10 4.25 6.03
CA TRP A 36 8.96 4.81 4.70
C TRP A 36 7.48 5.11 4.37
N VAL A 37 6.57 4.17 4.62
CA VAL A 37 5.13 4.36 4.43
C VAL A 37 4.63 5.54 5.27
N GLU A 38 5.03 5.62 6.54
CA GLU A 38 4.61 6.72 7.42
C GLU A 38 5.15 8.07 6.93
N ARG A 39 6.38 8.12 6.46
CA ARG A 39 6.95 9.33 5.84
C ARG A 39 6.17 9.77 4.61
N CYS A 40 5.79 8.84 3.72
CA CYS A 40 4.97 9.14 2.56
C CYS A 40 3.58 9.65 2.95
N ARG A 41 2.97 9.04 3.96
CA ARG A 41 1.70 9.47 4.55
C ARG A 41 1.75 10.91 5.05
N HIS A 42 2.74 11.23 5.86
CA HIS A 42 2.96 12.60 6.36
C HIS A 42 3.20 13.60 5.24
N LEU A 43 3.95 13.20 4.21
CA LEU A 43 4.23 14.06 3.06
C LEU A 43 2.94 14.39 2.30
N VAL A 44 2.09 13.40 2.01
CA VAL A 44 0.80 13.60 1.33
C VAL A 44 -0.12 14.45 2.18
N ASP A 45 -0.22 14.18 3.47
CA ASP A 45 -1.05 14.96 4.40
C ASP A 45 -0.60 16.42 4.44
N SER A 46 0.69 16.67 4.63
CA SER A 46 1.27 18.03 4.68
C SER A 46 1.08 18.79 3.37
N LEU A 47 1.44 18.18 2.22
CA LEU A 47 1.35 18.85 0.92
C LEU A 47 -0.09 19.11 0.49
N SER A 48 -1.04 18.29 0.90
CA SER A 48 -2.46 18.46 0.59
C SER A 48 -3.21 19.34 1.61
N GLY A 49 -2.55 19.76 2.69
CA GLY A 49 -3.21 20.45 3.79
C GLY A 49 -4.31 19.57 4.43
N GLY A 50 -4.05 18.29 4.59
CA GLY A 50 -4.97 17.32 5.18
C GLY A 50 -6.13 16.90 4.28
N LYS A 51 -6.11 17.21 2.98
CA LYS A 51 -7.23 16.91 2.07
C LYS A 51 -7.16 15.50 1.48
N LEU A 52 -5.99 14.92 1.37
CA LEU A 52 -5.78 13.61 0.75
C LEU A 52 -5.34 12.56 1.77
N GLY A 53 -5.85 11.34 1.60
CA GLY A 53 -5.33 10.15 2.27
C GLY A 53 -4.22 9.50 1.46
N TYR A 54 -3.44 8.64 2.11
CA TYR A 54 -2.36 7.86 1.49
C TYR A 54 -2.38 6.43 1.98
N VAL A 55 -2.41 5.49 1.05
CA VAL A 55 -2.27 4.06 1.34
C VAL A 55 -1.19 3.46 0.46
N HIS A 56 -0.37 2.58 1.02
CA HIS A 56 0.58 1.78 0.27
C HIS A 56 0.09 0.34 0.17
N VAL A 57 0.08 -0.20 -1.03
CA VAL A 57 -0.28 -1.60 -1.32
C VAL A 57 1.01 -2.40 -1.39
N GLU A 58 1.39 -3.06 -0.29
CA GLU A 58 2.68 -3.76 -0.15
C GLU A 58 2.78 -4.97 -1.08
N GLY A 59 1.70 -5.74 -1.18
CA GLY A 59 1.55 -6.88 -2.08
C GLY A 59 0.15 -6.91 -2.69
N MET A 60 -0.04 -7.73 -3.71
CA MET A 60 -1.37 -7.98 -4.27
C MET A 60 -2.01 -9.17 -3.57
N ASP A 61 -2.34 -8.99 -2.29
CA ASP A 61 -2.87 -10.01 -1.38
C ASP A 61 -4.00 -9.47 -0.48
N ASP A 62 -4.68 -10.40 0.22
CA ASP A 62 -5.79 -10.08 1.12
C ASP A 62 -5.37 -9.18 2.29
N GLY A 63 -4.15 -9.33 2.82
CA GLY A 63 -3.63 -8.47 3.89
C GLY A 63 -3.49 -7.01 3.46
N SER A 64 -2.95 -6.79 2.27
CA SER A 64 -2.84 -5.47 1.66
C SER A 64 -4.22 -4.88 1.34
N TYR A 65 -5.15 -5.70 0.85
CA TYR A 65 -6.53 -5.26 0.59
C TYR A 65 -7.23 -4.78 1.86
N ARG A 66 -7.13 -5.55 2.94
CA ARG A 66 -7.69 -5.16 4.25
C ARG A 66 -7.11 -3.84 4.73
N THR A 67 -5.81 -3.64 4.59
CA THR A 67 -5.14 -2.37 4.94
C THR A 67 -5.71 -1.21 4.13
N VAL A 68 -5.84 -1.35 2.81
CA VAL A 68 -6.44 -0.32 1.95
C VAL A 68 -7.87 -0.01 2.36
N TYR A 69 -8.67 -1.05 2.59
CA TYR A 69 -10.06 -0.94 2.99
C TYR A 69 -10.23 -0.20 4.32
N GLU A 70 -9.50 -0.63 5.35
CA GLU A 70 -9.53 -0.04 6.68
C GLU A 70 -9.04 1.42 6.68
N GLU A 71 -7.95 1.71 5.99
CA GLU A 71 -7.40 3.06 5.90
C GLU A 71 -8.34 3.99 5.11
N ALA A 72 -8.85 3.55 3.96
CA ALA A 72 -9.70 4.37 3.11
C ALA A 72 -11.06 4.67 3.76
N LEU A 73 -11.76 3.67 4.27
CA LEU A 73 -13.09 3.82 4.85
C LEU A 73 -13.06 4.22 6.34
N GLY A 74 -11.96 3.97 7.03
CA GLY A 74 -11.76 4.37 8.41
C GLY A 74 -11.00 5.69 8.51
N ARG A 75 -9.67 5.64 8.51
CA ARG A 75 -8.80 6.80 8.74
C ARG A 75 -9.06 7.97 7.78
N TYR A 76 -9.35 7.68 6.50
CA TYR A 76 -9.49 8.68 5.44
C TYR A 76 -10.92 8.89 4.98
N HIS A 77 -11.91 8.43 5.75
CA HIS A 77 -13.32 8.55 5.39
C HIS A 77 -13.77 10.00 5.11
N ASP A 78 -13.17 10.98 5.76
CA ASP A 78 -13.45 12.42 5.62
C ASP A 78 -12.60 13.12 4.54
N ARG A 79 -11.56 12.45 4.01
CA ARG A 79 -10.67 13.03 2.99
C ARG A 79 -11.38 13.22 1.66
N GLN A 80 -10.88 14.15 0.87
CA GLN A 80 -11.43 14.51 -0.45
C GLN A 80 -10.97 13.58 -1.56
N GLY A 81 -9.87 12.84 -1.35
CA GLY A 81 -9.29 11.92 -2.31
C GLY A 81 -8.26 11.01 -1.67
N LEU A 82 -7.79 10.02 -2.45
CA LEU A 82 -6.86 9.00 -1.99
C LEU A 82 -5.68 8.85 -2.96
N VAL A 83 -4.49 8.83 -2.41
CA VAL A 83 -3.26 8.41 -3.11
C VAL A 83 -3.04 6.94 -2.78
N VAL A 84 -3.10 6.09 -3.81
CA VAL A 84 -2.88 4.65 -3.73
C VAL A 84 -1.49 4.37 -4.31
N ASP A 85 -0.54 4.06 -3.46
CA ASP A 85 0.85 3.84 -3.85
C ASP A 85 1.12 2.34 -4.00
N THR A 86 1.50 1.92 -5.20
CA THR A 86 1.82 0.51 -5.52
C THR A 86 3.31 0.32 -5.84
N ARG A 87 4.14 1.33 -5.61
CA ARG A 87 5.57 1.22 -5.92
C ARG A 87 6.22 0.04 -5.22
N PHE A 88 7.05 -0.68 -5.96
CA PHE A 88 7.80 -1.85 -5.48
C PHE A 88 6.93 -3.07 -5.10
N ASN A 89 5.67 -3.10 -5.48
CA ASN A 89 4.79 -4.23 -5.25
C ASN A 89 5.15 -5.40 -6.17
N GLY A 90 5.41 -6.56 -5.57
CA GLY A 90 5.87 -7.77 -6.27
C GLY A 90 4.77 -8.58 -6.95
N GLY A 91 3.51 -8.13 -6.91
CA GLY A 91 2.38 -8.84 -7.50
C GLY A 91 1.64 -9.73 -6.52
N GLY A 92 0.82 -10.61 -7.06
CA GLY A 92 -0.10 -11.51 -6.36
C GLY A 92 -1.36 -11.71 -7.18
N TRP A 93 -2.54 -11.51 -6.59
CA TRP A 93 -3.85 -11.57 -7.25
C TRP A 93 -4.86 -10.68 -6.54
N LEU A 94 -4.90 -9.38 -6.85
CA LEU A 94 -5.74 -8.39 -6.17
C LEU A 94 -6.24 -7.25 -7.07
N HIS A 95 -5.76 -7.15 -8.32
CA HIS A 95 -6.02 -6.01 -9.19
C HIS A 95 -7.51 -5.73 -9.41
N ASP A 96 -8.32 -6.78 -9.55
CA ASP A 96 -9.76 -6.68 -9.77
C ASP A 96 -10.50 -6.15 -8.54
N ASP A 97 -10.20 -6.70 -7.36
CA ASP A 97 -10.79 -6.26 -6.09
C ASP A 97 -10.46 -4.79 -5.78
N LEU A 98 -9.20 -4.39 -5.98
CA LEU A 98 -8.78 -3.00 -5.81
C LEU A 98 -9.47 -2.06 -6.80
N ALA A 99 -9.55 -2.45 -8.07
CA ALA A 99 -10.23 -1.65 -9.09
C ALA A 99 -11.74 -1.54 -8.77
N THR A 100 -12.35 -2.63 -8.38
CA THR A 100 -13.76 -2.67 -7.94
C THR A 100 -13.99 -1.80 -6.72
N PHE A 101 -13.10 -1.84 -5.73
CA PHE A 101 -13.18 -1.00 -4.53
C PHE A 101 -13.08 0.50 -4.86
N LEU A 102 -12.12 0.87 -5.72
CA LEU A 102 -11.84 2.26 -6.07
C LEU A 102 -12.80 2.85 -7.12
N SER A 103 -13.62 2.04 -7.75
CA SER A 103 -14.60 2.46 -8.76
C SER A 103 -15.98 2.79 -8.21
N GLY A 104 -16.12 3.02 -6.92
CA GLY A 104 -17.41 3.33 -6.28
C GLY A 104 -18.05 4.59 -6.86
N LYS A 105 -19.32 4.46 -7.29
CA LYS A 105 -20.15 5.61 -7.72
C LYS A 105 -21.35 5.69 -6.79
N VAL A 106 -21.55 6.87 -6.18
CA VAL A 106 -22.71 7.10 -5.35
C VAL A 106 -23.97 7.02 -6.20
N TYR A 107 -24.85 6.09 -5.87
CA TYR A 107 -26.14 5.91 -6.54
C TYR A 107 -27.35 6.18 -5.63
N MET A 108 -27.13 6.26 -4.31
CA MET A 108 -28.19 6.53 -3.33
C MET A 108 -27.65 7.41 -2.20
N ARG A 109 -28.49 8.28 -1.68
CA ARG A 109 -28.25 9.09 -0.47
C ARG A 109 -29.37 8.82 0.52
N GLU A 110 -29.02 8.57 1.76
CA GLU A 110 -29.96 8.33 2.84
C GLU A 110 -30.08 9.58 3.71
N GLU A 111 -31.26 10.17 3.70
CA GLU A 111 -31.53 11.44 4.41
C GLU A 111 -32.91 11.42 5.10
N PRO A 112 -33.19 10.45 5.99
CA PRO A 112 -34.47 10.39 6.69
C PRO A 112 -34.64 11.61 7.61
N ARG A 113 -35.80 12.27 7.48
CA ARG A 113 -36.16 13.45 8.30
C ARG A 113 -35.13 14.58 8.27
N GLY A 114 -34.41 14.75 7.15
CA GLY A 114 -33.38 15.76 6.98
C GLY A 114 -32.03 15.44 7.65
N GLN A 115 -31.87 14.27 8.20
CA GLN A 115 -30.58 13.80 8.75
C GLN A 115 -29.80 13.03 7.70
N LYS A 116 -28.61 13.52 7.36
CA LYS A 116 -27.72 12.83 6.44
C LYS A 116 -27.09 11.62 7.13
N LEU A 117 -27.54 10.42 6.79
CA LEU A 117 -27.00 9.16 7.34
C LEU A 117 -25.83 8.64 6.53
N GLY A 118 -25.83 8.80 5.22
CA GLY A 118 -24.75 8.30 4.39
C GLY A 118 -25.08 8.25 2.90
N THR A 119 -24.26 7.50 2.20
CA THR A 119 -24.41 7.25 0.77
C THR A 119 -24.16 5.79 0.48
N GLU A 120 -24.74 5.28 -0.60
CA GLU A 120 -24.39 3.96 -1.14
C GLU A 120 -23.60 4.10 -2.46
N PRO A 121 -22.61 3.22 -2.68
CA PRO A 121 -22.23 2.06 -1.88
C PRO A 121 -21.44 2.47 -0.62
N GLN A 122 -21.73 1.81 0.51
CA GLN A 122 -21.06 2.08 1.78
C GLN A 122 -19.62 1.51 1.82
N PHE A 123 -19.38 0.41 1.12
CA PHE A 123 -18.15 -0.38 1.20
C PHE A 123 -17.26 -0.24 -0.05
N LYS A 124 -17.30 0.93 -0.70
CA LYS A 124 -16.43 1.28 -1.82
C LYS A 124 -15.93 2.70 -1.67
N TRP A 125 -14.75 2.97 -2.19
CA TRP A 125 -14.25 4.33 -2.29
C TRP A 125 -14.93 5.05 -3.44
N SER A 126 -15.71 6.08 -3.13
CA SER A 126 -16.54 6.83 -4.10
C SER A 126 -16.00 8.23 -4.41
N LYS A 127 -14.82 8.57 -3.87
CA LYS A 127 -14.16 9.86 -4.10
C LYS A 127 -12.98 9.69 -5.07
N PRO A 128 -12.41 10.79 -5.60
CA PRO A 128 -11.26 10.70 -6.49
C PRO A 128 -10.09 9.91 -5.89
N SER A 129 -9.38 9.20 -6.74
CA SER A 129 -8.11 8.57 -6.38
C SER A 129 -7.07 8.74 -7.48
N VAL A 130 -5.81 8.55 -7.11
CA VAL A 130 -4.67 8.52 -8.02
C VAL A 130 -3.77 7.34 -7.65
N VAL A 131 -3.26 6.63 -8.65
CA VAL A 131 -2.33 5.52 -8.42
C VAL A 131 -0.91 5.99 -8.68
N VAL A 132 -0.02 5.76 -7.71
CA VAL A 132 1.43 5.96 -7.86
C VAL A 132 2.07 4.62 -8.15
N MET A 133 2.83 4.54 -9.25
CA MET A 133 3.47 3.31 -9.72
C MET A 133 4.95 3.53 -10.04
N SER A 134 5.70 2.45 -10.16
CA SER A 134 7.10 2.46 -10.54
C SER A 134 7.45 1.29 -11.45
N GLU A 135 8.62 1.35 -12.05
CA GLU A 135 9.23 0.26 -12.82
C GLU A 135 9.43 -1.02 -11.99
N GLY A 136 9.45 -0.89 -10.65
CA GLY A 136 9.54 -2.03 -9.73
C GLY A 136 8.23 -2.77 -9.50
N ASN A 137 7.11 -2.32 -10.07
CA ASN A 137 5.86 -3.08 -10.02
C ASN A 137 5.97 -4.34 -10.89
N TYR A 138 5.56 -5.48 -10.33
CA TYR A 138 5.70 -6.77 -10.99
C TYR A 138 4.38 -7.55 -11.02
N SER A 139 4.17 -8.39 -12.06
CA SER A 139 3.04 -9.30 -12.19
C SER A 139 1.69 -8.59 -12.00
N ASP A 140 0.87 -8.98 -11.04
CA ASP A 140 -0.44 -8.38 -10.76
C ASP A 140 -0.37 -6.87 -10.42
N ALA A 141 0.76 -6.40 -9.86
CA ALA A 141 1.00 -4.98 -9.66
C ALA A 141 1.23 -4.20 -10.97
N HIS A 142 1.47 -4.88 -12.08
CA HIS A 142 1.37 -4.33 -13.44
C HIS A 142 -0.09 -4.36 -13.93
N MET A 143 -0.83 -5.43 -13.65
CA MET A 143 -2.24 -5.54 -14.08
C MET A 143 -3.11 -4.46 -13.47
N PHE A 144 -2.89 -4.11 -12.22
CA PHE A 144 -3.70 -3.11 -11.53
C PHE A 144 -3.71 -1.73 -12.20
N PRO A 145 -2.57 -1.06 -12.51
CA PRO A 145 -2.60 0.21 -13.23
C PRO A 145 -3.20 0.12 -14.62
N VAL A 146 -3.07 -1.02 -15.32
CA VAL A 146 -3.73 -1.26 -16.61
C VAL A 146 -5.26 -1.26 -16.44
N THR A 147 -5.76 -2.04 -15.47
CA THR A 147 -7.19 -2.13 -15.14
C THR A 147 -7.73 -0.78 -14.67
N TYR A 148 -7.01 -0.10 -13.79
CA TYR A 148 -7.38 1.21 -13.26
C TYR A 148 -7.56 2.27 -14.37
N ARG A 149 -6.65 2.28 -15.34
CA ARG A 149 -6.72 3.14 -16.51
C ARG A 149 -7.82 2.74 -17.48
N ALA A 150 -7.98 1.44 -17.77
CA ALA A 150 -8.99 0.91 -18.68
C ALA A 150 -10.42 1.23 -18.20
N LEU A 151 -10.64 1.17 -16.89
CA LEU A 151 -11.92 1.51 -16.26
C LEU A 151 -12.12 3.03 -16.06
N GLY A 152 -11.12 3.85 -16.36
CA GLY A 152 -11.22 5.30 -16.20
C GLY A 152 -11.41 5.76 -14.77
N ILE A 153 -10.88 5.02 -13.77
CA ILE A 153 -11.09 5.30 -12.35
C ILE A 153 -10.39 6.61 -11.94
N GLY A 154 -9.16 6.83 -12.42
CA GLY A 154 -8.39 8.03 -12.13
C GLY A 154 -7.07 8.09 -12.89
N LYS A 155 -6.15 8.92 -12.41
CA LYS A 155 -4.84 9.13 -13.06
C LYS A 155 -3.78 8.19 -12.49
N LEU A 156 -2.83 7.82 -13.37
CA LEU A 156 -1.59 7.13 -13.00
C LEU A 156 -0.45 8.16 -12.94
N VAL A 157 0.41 8.03 -11.95
CA VAL A 157 1.57 8.91 -11.70
C VAL A 157 2.79 8.07 -11.39
N GLY A 158 3.95 8.53 -11.80
CA GLY A 158 5.23 7.86 -11.54
C GLY A 158 5.87 7.32 -12.81
N MET A 159 6.68 6.28 -12.66
CA MET A 159 7.39 5.66 -13.78
C MET A 159 6.56 4.54 -14.40
N PRO A 160 6.65 4.34 -15.73
CA PRO A 160 5.99 3.21 -16.38
C PRO A 160 6.40 1.87 -15.76
N VAL A 161 5.44 0.97 -15.63
CA VAL A 161 5.70 -0.41 -15.18
C VAL A 161 6.43 -1.21 -16.26
N ALA A 162 7.22 -2.19 -15.85
CA ALA A 162 8.20 -2.89 -16.70
C ALA A 162 7.62 -3.90 -17.71
N GLY A 163 6.29 -4.02 -17.85
CA GLY A 163 5.70 -4.93 -18.84
C GLY A 163 5.61 -6.40 -18.40
N THR A 164 5.50 -6.65 -17.12
CA THR A 164 5.54 -7.99 -16.49
C THR A 164 4.16 -8.56 -16.13
N GLY A 165 3.11 -8.11 -16.79
CA GLY A 165 1.71 -8.48 -16.53
C GLY A 165 1.26 -9.79 -17.16
N THR A 166 2.12 -10.80 -17.24
CA THR A 166 1.79 -12.13 -17.75
C THR A 166 1.64 -13.13 -16.61
N ALA A 167 0.62 -13.99 -16.69
CA ALA A 167 0.49 -15.12 -15.78
C ALA A 167 1.61 -16.14 -16.07
N VAL A 168 2.22 -16.67 -15.03
CA VAL A 168 3.30 -17.66 -15.13
C VAL A 168 2.81 -19.01 -14.64
N TRP A 169 2.96 -20.04 -15.49
CA TRP A 169 2.74 -21.44 -15.12
C TRP A 169 4.04 -22.05 -14.63
N TRP A 170 4.01 -22.62 -13.43
CA TRP A 170 5.18 -23.16 -12.76
C TRP A 170 5.22 -24.68 -12.91
N GLU A 171 6.32 -25.19 -13.42
CA GLU A 171 6.59 -26.62 -13.59
C GLU A 171 7.78 -27.07 -12.74
N GLY A 172 7.63 -28.19 -12.05
CA GLY A 172 8.68 -28.79 -11.25
C GLY A 172 9.46 -29.84 -12.05
N LEU A 173 10.77 -29.79 -12.01
CA LEU A 173 11.65 -30.79 -12.60
C LEU A 173 11.99 -31.88 -11.57
N GLN A 174 12.35 -33.08 -12.06
CA GLN A 174 12.69 -34.24 -11.21
C GLN A 174 13.84 -33.97 -10.23
N ASN A 175 14.75 -33.06 -10.58
CA ASN A 175 15.89 -32.64 -9.74
C ASN A 175 15.51 -31.57 -8.69
N GLY A 176 14.24 -31.27 -8.53
CA GLY A 176 13.73 -30.27 -7.58
C GLY A 176 13.84 -28.80 -8.03
N MET A 177 14.32 -28.56 -9.24
CA MET A 177 14.26 -27.21 -9.83
C MET A 177 12.85 -26.89 -10.34
N TRP A 178 12.53 -25.61 -10.36
CA TRP A 178 11.28 -25.09 -10.91
C TRP A 178 11.59 -24.13 -12.04
N PHE A 179 10.74 -24.09 -13.05
CA PHE A 179 10.77 -23.08 -14.07
C PHE A 179 9.35 -22.55 -14.32
N GLY A 180 9.25 -21.32 -14.80
CA GLY A 180 7.98 -20.69 -15.12
C GLY A 180 7.94 -20.27 -16.58
N ILE A 181 6.80 -20.49 -17.23
CA ILE A 181 6.51 -20.05 -18.60
C ILE A 181 5.33 -19.08 -18.52
N PRO A 182 5.48 -17.84 -19.11
CA PRO A 182 4.40 -16.89 -19.22
C PRO A 182 3.30 -17.37 -20.16
#